data_4452e53c730c3b1d65729e15b5d955b3
#
_entry.id   4452e53c730c3b1d65729e15b5d955b3
#
_cell.length_a   1.000
_cell.length_b   1.000
_cell.length_c   1.000
_cell.angle_alpha   90.00
_cell.angle_beta   90.00
_cell.angle_gamma   90.00
#
_symmetry.space_group_name_H-M   'P 1'
#
loop_
_entity.id
_entity.type
_entity.pdbx_description
1 polymer ?
#
loop_
_entity_poly.entity_id
_entity_poly.type
_entity_poly.pdbx_seq_one_letter_code
_entity_poly.pdbx_strand_id
1 'polypeptide(L)'
;VIDGAYGTMVGQPNKGMQAMFVMMNAARLGVGNQSLGLTEVAYQNALAYAKDRIQMRSLSGIKAKDKPADPIIVHPDVRKMLLTAKAYAEGGRALAIYCSVLLEKAHYHPDEKVRKDSDEMLSLLTPITKAFLTDNGFQSAVMCQQVFGGHGYIKEWGMEQFVRDARINMIYEG
;
A
#
# COMPACT_ATOMS: atom_id res chain seq x y z
N VAL A 1 5.31 -20.53 -23.80
CA VAL A 1 6.05 -21.68 -24.34
C VAL A 1 7.15 -21.14 -25.22
N ILE A 2 8.40 -21.54 -24.95
CA ILE A 2 9.58 -21.21 -25.77
C ILE A 2 9.93 -22.46 -26.56
N ASP A 3 9.90 -22.37 -27.88
CA ASP A 3 10.16 -23.48 -28.77
C ASP A 3 11.20 -23.08 -29.83
N GLY A 4 12.31 -23.80 -29.88
CA GLY A 4 13.39 -23.58 -30.82
C GLY A 4 14.20 -22.28 -30.67
N ALA A 5 13.99 -21.51 -29.57
CA ALA A 5 14.71 -20.28 -29.32
C ALA A 5 16.13 -20.54 -28.79
N TYR A 6 17.09 -19.82 -29.34
CA TYR A 6 18.47 -19.83 -28.84
C TYR A 6 18.58 -18.96 -27.60
N GLY A 7 19.29 -19.44 -26.58
CA GLY A 7 19.56 -18.70 -25.36
C GLY A 7 20.95 -19.01 -24.80
N THR A 8 21.49 -18.08 -24.04
CA THR A 8 22.73 -18.29 -23.29
C THR A 8 22.41 -18.28 -21.79
N MET A 9 23.03 -19.19 -21.06
CA MET A 9 22.86 -19.25 -19.61
C MET A 9 23.65 -18.14 -18.94
N VAL A 10 22.97 -17.37 -18.08
CA VAL A 10 23.59 -16.36 -17.22
C VAL A 10 23.74 -16.94 -15.80
N GLY A 11 24.98 -16.94 -15.29
CA GLY A 11 25.30 -17.50 -13.99
C GLY A 11 25.78 -18.96 -14.05
N GLN A 12 25.84 -19.62 -12.89
CA GLN A 12 26.32 -20.99 -12.77
C GLN A 12 25.17 -22.00 -12.86
N PRO A 13 25.41 -23.20 -13.42
CA PRO A 13 24.45 -24.29 -13.43
C PRO A 13 23.93 -24.59 -12.00
N ASN A 14 22.64 -24.86 -11.87
CA ASN A 14 21.97 -25.23 -10.61
C ASN A 14 21.99 -24.14 -9.51
N LYS A 15 22.30 -22.86 -9.84
CA LYS A 15 22.28 -21.73 -8.92
C LYS A 15 21.14 -20.74 -9.22
N GLY A 16 20.20 -21.07 -10.08
CA GLY A 16 19.10 -20.18 -10.50
C GLY A 16 18.19 -19.75 -9.33
N MET A 17 17.91 -20.63 -8.37
CA MET A 17 17.12 -20.28 -7.19
C MET A 17 17.77 -19.18 -6.35
N GLN A 18 19.08 -19.24 -6.16
CA GLN A 18 19.82 -18.22 -5.42
C GLN A 18 19.76 -16.86 -6.12
N ALA A 19 19.93 -16.83 -7.44
CA ALA A 19 19.79 -15.63 -8.25
C ALA A 19 18.37 -15.06 -8.22
N MET A 20 17.36 -15.93 -8.27
CA MET A 20 15.95 -15.55 -8.17
C MET A 20 15.63 -14.87 -6.84
N PHE A 21 16.14 -15.39 -5.72
CA PHE A 21 15.87 -14.78 -4.40
C PHE A 21 16.48 -13.40 -4.21
N VAL A 22 17.56 -13.06 -4.89
CA VAL A 22 18.10 -11.69 -4.90
C VAL A 22 17.07 -10.72 -5.49
N MET A 23 16.45 -11.09 -6.62
CA MET A 23 15.39 -10.32 -7.24
C MET A 23 14.12 -10.29 -6.38
N MET A 24 13.70 -11.44 -5.86
CA MET A 24 12.44 -11.57 -5.11
C MET A 24 12.43 -10.77 -3.82
N ASN A 25 13.54 -10.68 -3.10
CA ASN A 25 13.61 -9.88 -1.87
C ASN A 25 13.46 -8.38 -2.17
N ALA A 26 14.07 -7.89 -3.26
CA ALA A 26 13.86 -6.51 -3.71
C ALA A 26 12.41 -6.28 -4.19
N ALA A 27 11.83 -7.22 -4.94
CA ALA A 27 10.47 -7.17 -5.44
C ALA A 27 9.43 -7.12 -4.30
N ARG A 28 9.62 -7.87 -3.22
CA ARG A 28 8.74 -7.85 -2.04
C ARG A 28 8.63 -6.45 -1.41
N LEU A 29 9.74 -5.75 -1.25
CA LEU A 29 9.73 -4.37 -0.78
C LEU A 29 9.06 -3.44 -1.79
N GLY A 30 9.32 -3.63 -3.09
CA GLY A 30 8.69 -2.88 -4.18
C GLY A 30 7.17 -3.04 -4.20
N VAL A 31 6.66 -4.26 -4.03
CA VAL A 31 5.21 -4.55 -3.98
C VAL A 31 4.57 -3.96 -2.71
N GLY A 32 5.27 -3.99 -1.57
CA GLY A 32 4.83 -3.27 -0.38
C GLY A 32 4.67 -1.77 -0.64
N ASN A 33 5.64 -1.15 -1.29
CA ASN A 33 5.59 0.27 -1.67
C ASN A 33 4.48 0.58 -2.70
N GLN A 34 4.22 -0.33 -3.65
CA GLN A 34 3.09 -0.20 -4.57
C GLN A 34 1.76 -0.14 -3.81
N SER A 35 1.55 -1.02 -2.84
CA SER A 35 0.35 -1.02 -2.00
C SER A 35 0.24 0.22 -1.13
N LEU A 36 1.35 0.72 -0.62
CA LEU A 36 1.41 2.00 0.10
C LEU A 36 0.97 3.16 -0.80
N GLY A 37 1.45 3.21 -2.04
CA GLY A 37 1.04 4.21 -3.03
C GLY A 37 -0.45 4.16 -3.34
N LEU A 38 -1.01 2.95 -3.50
CA LEU A 38 -2.46 2.76 -3.70
C LEU A 38 -3.28 3.20 -2.47
N THR A 39 -2.80 2.90 -1.26
CA THR A 39 -3.42 3.37 -0.01
C THR A 39 -3.46 4.90 0.05
N GLU A 40 -2.35 5.54 -0.25
CA GLU A 40 -2.21 7.00 -0.23
C GLU A 40 -3.15 7.67 -1.23
N VAL A 41 -3.14 7.24 -2.49
CA VAL A 41 -3.98 7.85 -3.53
C VAL A 41 -5.46 7.62 -3.27
N ALA A 42 -5.85 6.43 -2.82
CA ALA A 42 -7.23 6.14 -2.45
C ALA A 42 -7.70 7.02 -1.27
N TYR A 43 -6.85 7.18 -0.24
CA TYR A 43 -7.13 8.05 0.89
C TYR A 43 -7.29 9.52 0.49
N GLN A 44 -6.38 10.06 -0.33
CA GLN A 44 -6.44 11.45 -0.78
C GLN A 44 -7.74 11.75 -1.54
N ASN A 45 -8.13 10.86 -2.46
CA ASN A 45 -9.38 10.99 -3.19
C ASN A 45 -10.60 10.89 -2.26
N ALA A 46 -10.63 9.92 -1.35
CA ALA A 46 -11.72 9.74 -0.41
C ALA A 46 -11.86 10.93 0.55
N LEU A 47 -10.75 11.51 1.00
CA LEU A 47 -10.73 12.69 1.86
C LEU A 47 -11.30 13.91 1.14
N ALA A 48 -10.89 14.15 -0.11
CA ALA A 48 -11.40 15.26 -0.92
C ALA A 48 -12.92 15.11 -1.14
N TYR A 49 -13.36 13.92 -1.57
CA TYR A 49 -14.77 13.62 -1.76
C TYR A 49 -15.59 13.80 -0.47
N ALA A 50 -15.10 13.31 0.66
CA ALA A 50 -15.82 13.41 1.95
C ALA A 50 -15.98 14.84 2.45
N LYS A 51 -15.10 15.75 2.08
CA LYS A 51 -15.20 17.18 2.39
C LYS A 51 -16.19 17.92 1.50
N ASP A 52 -16.34 17.49 0.26
CA ASP A 52 -17.20 18.11 -0.74
C ASP A 52 -18.63 17.54 -0.74
N ARG A 53 -18.77 16.23 -0.69
CA ARG A 53 -20.07 15.54 -0.70
C ARG A 53 -20.89 15.88 0.52
N ILE A 54 -22.08 16.44 0.32
CA ILE A 54 -23.03 16.73 1.40
C ILE A 54 -24.14 15.67 1.42
N GLN A 55 -24.46 15.14 2.60
CA GLN A 55 -25.54 14.18 2.80
C GLN A 55 -25.89 14.05 4.28
N MET A 56 -27.18 14.13 4.58
CA MET A 56 -27.73 14.07 5.95
C MET A 56 -27.20 15.20 6.86
N ARG A 57 -27.51 15.14 8.14
CA ARG A 57 -27.01 16.02 9.18
C ARG A 57 -26.21 15.24 10.20
N SER A 58 -25.20 15.85 10.77
CA SER A 58 -24.43 15.26 11.85
C SER A 58 -25.30 14.96 13.06
N LEU A 59 -25.13 13.79 13.69
CA LEU A 59 -25.82 13.41 14.91
C LEU A 59 -25.50 14.32 16.11
N SER A 60 -24.37 15.03 16.05
CA SER A 60 -23.96 16.01 17.07
C SER A 60 -24.37 17.45 16.75
N GLY A 61 -25.39 17.63 15.91
CA GLY A 61 -25.93 18.91 15.49
C GLY A 61 -25.36 19.40 14.16
N ILE A 62 -26.07 20.32 13.50
CA ILE A 62 -25.77 20.88 12.19
C ILE A 62 -24.37 21.51 12.18
N LYS A 63 -23.53 21.13 11.20
CA LYS A 63 -22.16 21.64 11.02
C LYS A 63 -22.07 22.70 9.92
N ALA A 64 -22.81 22.54 8.82
CA ALA A 64 -22.88 23.51 7.72
C ALA A 64 -24.28 24.16 7.69
N LYS A 65 -24.45 25.25 8.43
CA LYS A 65 -25.74 25.94 8.58
C LYS A 65 -26.25 26.56 7.29
N ASP A 66 -25.35 26.96 6.42
CA ASP A 66 -25.55 27.58 5.11
C ASP A 66 -25.88 26.61 3.98
N LYS A 67 -25.77 25.29 4.25
CA LYS A 67 -25.98 24.22 3.24
C LYS A 67 -27.19 23.35 3.60
N PRO A 68 -27.83 22.72 2.60
CA PRO A 68 -29.00 21.85 2.83
C PRO A 68 -28.67 20.56 3.60
N ALA A 69 -27.39 20.15 3.63
CA ALA A 69 -26.88 18.99 4.35
C ALA A 69 -25.46 19.25 4.85
N ASP A 70 -24.95 18.40 5.73
CA ASP A 70 -23.55 18.49 6.17
C ASP A 70 -22.62 17.70 5.23
N PRO A 71 -21.33 18.07 5.11
CA PRO A 71 -20.31 17.24 4.46
C PRO A 71 -20.22 15.88 5.13
N ILE A 72 -20.08 14.80 4.33
CA ILE A 72 -20.09 13.43 4.89
C ILE A 72 -18.93 13.14 5.83
N ILE A 73 -17.85 13.90 5.78
CA ILE A 73 -16.71 13.80 6.71
C ILE A 73 -17.12 13.98 8.19
N VAL A 74 -18.27 14.59 8.47
CA VAL A 74 -18.74 14.75 9.86
C VAL A 74 -19.28 13.45 10.46
N HIS A 75 -19.62 12.46 9.64
CA HIS A 75 -20.19 11.19 10.10
C HIS A 75 -19.10 10.29 10.70
N PRO A 76 -19.34 9.67 11.87
CA PRO A 76 -18.34 8.86 12.57
C PRO A 76 -17.78 7.72 11.74
N ASP A 77 -18.61 7.05 10.97
CA ASP A 77 -18.23 5.93 10.12
C ASP A 77 -17.25 6.35 9.00
N VAL A 78 -17.56 7.47 8.32
CA VAL A 78 -16.69 8.04 7.28
C VAL A 78 -15.35 8.44 7.90
N ARG A 79 -15.38 9.09 9.06
CA ARG A 79 -14.16 9.48 9.80
C ARG A 79 -13.32 8.28 10.20
N LYS A 80 -13.96 7.18 10.67
CA LYS A 80 -13.26 5.93 11.01
C LYS A 80 -12.54 5.37 9.79
N MET A 81 -13.22 5.25 8.65
CA MET A 81 -12.60 4.75 7.41
C MET A 81 -11.41 5.60 6.98
N LEU A 82 -11.58 6.93 6.94
CA LEU A 82 -10.52 7.85 6.57
C LEU A 82 -9.33 7.83 7.54
N LEU A 83 -9.57 7.81 8.86
CA LEU A 83 -8.50 7.75 9.85
C LEU A 83 -7.75 6.43 9.81
N THR A 84 -8.44 5.32 9.56
CA THR A 84 -7.81 4.00 9.39
C THR A 84 -6.90 3.99 8.16
N ALA A 85 -7.40 4.43 7.00
CA ALA A 85 -6.59 4.51 5.79
C ALA A 85 -5.38 5.44 5.96
N LYS A 86 -5.57 6.59 6.62
CA LYS A 86 -4.48 7.52 6.94
C LYS A 86 -3.42 6.88 7.84
N ALA A 87 -3.84 6.19 8.89
CA ALA A 87 -2.92 5.53 9.82
C ALA A 87 -2.06 4.46 9.10
N TYR A 88 -2.67 3.69 8.19
CA TYR A 88 -1.92 2.71 7.38
C TYR A 88 -1.02 3.38 6.35
N ALA A 89 -1.42 4.49 5.73
CA ALA A 89 -0.57 5.22 4.80
C ALA A 89 0.67 5.82 5.51
N GLU A 90 0.49 6.49 6.63
CA GLU A 90 1.58 7.14 7.37
C GLU A 90 2.49 6.12 8.08
N GLY A 91 1.90 5.15 8.81
CA GLY A 91 2.65 4.10 9.48
C GLY A 91 3.35 3.15 8.50
N GLY A 92 2.68 2.81 7.40
CA GLY A 92 3.25 2.02 6.32
C GLY A 92 4.45 2.72 5.67
N ARG A 93 4.37 4.02 5.46
CA ARG A 93 5.49 4.84 4.95
C ARG A 93 6.69 4.82 5.90
N ALA A 94 6.46 4.95 7.20
CA ALA A 94 7.52 4.88 8.19
C ALA A 94 8.22 3.51 8.17
N LEU A 95 7.45 2.41 8.07
CA LEU A 95 7.99 1.06 7.96
C LEU A 95 8.79 0.86 6.67
N ALA A 96 8.27 1.32 5.52
CA ALA A 96 8.94 1.22 4.23
C ALA A 96 10.27 2.00 4.22
N ILE A 97 10.29 3.21 4.76
CA ILE A 97 11.52 4.01 4.90
C ILE A 97 12.51 3.31 5.83
N TYR A 98 12.07 2.74 6.94
CA TYR A 98 12.92 2.00 7.84
C TYR A 98 13.59 0.81 7.14
N CYS A 99 12.83 0.01 6.38
CA CYS A 99 13.40 -1.08 5.58
C CYS A 99 14.40 -0.58 4.52
N SER A 100 14.12 0.57 3.90
CA SER A 100 15.05 1.18 2.93
C SER A 100 16.36 1.61 3.59
N VAL A 101 16.30 2.17 4.80
CA VAL A 101 17.50 2.53 5.58
C VAL A 101 18.30 1.30 5.98
N LEU A 102 17.64 0.19 6.35
CA LEU A 102 18.31 -1.08 6.64
C LEU A 102 19.00 -1.64 5.39
N LEU A 103 18.33 -1.58 4.23
CA LEU A 103 18.90 -2.02 2.96
C LEU A 103 20.17 -1.22 2.59
N GLU A 104 20.11 0.10 2.76
CA GLU A 104 21.26 0.98 2.50
C GLU A 104 22.42 0.66 3.46
N LYS A 105 22.15 0.48 4.76
CA LYS A 105 23.17 0.10 5.74
C LYS A 105 23.76 -1.28 5.45
N ALA A 106 22.95 -2.27 5.08
CA ALA A 106 23.41 -3.62 4.76
C ALA A 106 24.41 -3.62 3.59
N HIS A 107 24.24 -2.74 2.62
CA HIS A 107 25.11 -2.69 1.45
C HIS A 107 26.34 -1.78 1.61
N TYR A 108 26.18 -0.64 2.27
CA TYR A 108 27.16 0.46 2.16
C TYR A 108 27.74 0.93 3.49
N HIS A 109 27.29 0.43 4.64
CA HIS A 109 27.84 0.88 5.92
C HIS A 109 29.32 0.45 6.06
N PRO A 110 30.25 1.32 6.52
CA PRO A 110 31.67 0.98 6.64
C PRO A 110 31.93 -0.14 7.66
N ASP A 111 31.18 -0.21 8.75
CA ASP A 111 31.29 -1.24 9.79
C ASP A 111 30.59 -2.53 9.34
N GLU A 112 31.34 -3.64 9.29
CA GLU A 112 30.83 -4.95 8.89
C GLU A 112 29.77 -5.49 9.83
N LYS A 113 29.89 -5.24 11.14
CA LYS A 113 28.90 -5.66 12.11
C LYS A 113 27.55 -4.97 11.84
N VAL A 114 27.58 -3.67 11.57
CA VAL A 114 26.35 -2.91 11.24
C VAL A 114 25.73 -3.43 9.94
N ARG A 115 26.52 -3.76 8.92
CA ARG A 115 26.00 -4.37 7.69
C ARG A 115 25.26 -5.66 7.98
N LYS A 116 25.89 -6.55 8.75
CA LYS A 116 25.33 -7.86 9.11
C LYS A 116 24.05 -7.72 9.92
N ASP A 117 24.08 -6.93 11.01
CA ASP A 117 22.91 -6.69 11.85
C ASP A 117 21.74 -6.09 11.06
N SER A 118 22.03 -5.20 10.10
CA SER A 118 21.03 -4.60 9.24
C SER A 118 20.44 -5.60 8.23
N ASP A 119 21.25 -6.47 7.66
CA ASP A 119 20.80 -7.52 6.72
C ASP A 119 19.91 -8.55 7.42
N GLU A 120 20.29 -8.98 8.63
CA GLU A 120 19.50 -9.91 9.46
C GLU A 120 18.12 -9.30 9.81
N MET A 121 18.10 -8.03 10.24
CA MET A 121 16.86 -7.32 10.53
C MET A 121 16.00 -7.13 9.29
N LEU A 122 16.60 -6.75 8.16
CA LEU A 122 15.89 -6.60 6.90
C LEU A 122 15.28 -7.92 6.40
N SER A 123 16.05 -9.01 6.54
CA SER A 123 15.58 -10.35 6.18
C SER A 123 14.35 -10.77 6.99
N LEU A 124 14.29 -10.43 8.28
CA LEU A 124 13.12 -10.63 9.13
C LEU A 124 11.95 -9.74 8.70
N LEU A 125 12.20 -8.47 8.43
CA LEU A 125 11.13 -7.49 8.15
C LEU A 125 10.57 -7.58 6.73
N THR A 126 11.31 -8.06 5.75
CA THR A 126 10.88 -8.09 4.35
C THR A 126 9.53 -8.80 4.15
N PRO A 127 9.32 -10.06 4.61
CA PRO A 127 8.02 -10.72 4.47
C PRO A 127 6.93 -10.05 5.30
N ILE A 128 7.26 -9.55 6.49
CA ILE A 128 6.31 -8.84 7.36
C ILE A 128 5.83 -7.56 6.68
N THR A 129 6.76 -6.76 6.17
CA THR A 129 6.46 -5.50 5.48
C THR A 129 5.59 -5.73 4.25
N LYS A 130 5.93 -6.73 3.42
CA LYS A 130 5.15 -7.06 2.23
C LYS A 130 3.72 -7.44 2.63
N ALA A 131 3.54 -8.41 3.51
CA ALA A 131 2.22 -8.87 3.94
C ALA A 131 1.41 -7.74 4.60
N PHE A 132 2.00 -7.02 5.54
CA PHE A 132 1.33 -5.94 6.25
C PHE A 132 0.85 -4.82 5.31
N LEU A 133 1.72 -4.36 4.42
CA LEU A 133 1.38 -3.25 3.50
C LEU A 133 0.35 -3.69 2.44
N THR A 134 0.44 -4.91 1.93
CA THR A 134 -0.48 -5.37 0.89
C THR A 134 -1.88 -5.68 1.44
N ASP A 135 -1.98 -6.33 2.60
CA ASP A 135 -3.26 -6.65 3.23
C ASP A 135 -4.00 -5.38 3.65
N ASN A 136 -3.31 -4.48 4.36
CA ASN A 136 -3.91 -3.23 4.80
C ASN A 136 -4.12 -2.24 3.65
N GLY A 137 -3.31 -2.30 2.61
CA GLY A 137 -3.48 -1.52 1.39
C GLY A 137 -4.77 -1.88 0.66
N PHE A 138 -5.05 -3.15 0.49
CA PHE A 138 -6.31 -3.62 -0.08
C PHE A 138 -7.52 -3.17 0.77
N GLN A 139 -7.47 -3.39 2.09
CA GLN A 139 -8.54 -2.97 2.99
C GLN A 139 -8.76 -1.45 2.97
N SER A 140 -7.69 -0.67 2.89
CA SER A 140 -7.76 0.79 2.77
C SER A 140 -8.42 1.22 1.46
N ALA A 141 -8.08 0.58 0.34
CA ALA A 141 -8.71 0.86 -0.95
C ALA A 141 -10.22 0.57 -0.90
N VAL A 142 -10.64 -0.55 -0.30
CA VAL A 142 -12.05 -0.91 -0.11
C VAL A 142 -12.77 0.12 0.78
N MET A 143 -12.19 0.51 1.91
CA MET A 143 -12.78 1.53 2.79
C MET A 143 -12.89 2.89 2.08
N CYS A 144 -11.89 3.29 1.32
CA CYS A 144 -11.92 4.54 0.58
C CYS A 144 -12.96 4.51 -0.56
N GLN A 145 -13.12 3.38 -1.25
CA GLN A 145 -14.21 3.18 -2.21
C GLN A 145 -15.58 3.30 -1.51
N GLN A 146 -15.74 2.72 -0.31
CA GLN A 146 -16.98 2.81 0.47
C GLN A 146 -17.35 4.26 0.83
N VAL A 147 -16.38 5.13 1.09
CA VAL A 147 -16.62 6.56 1.33
C VAL A 147 -17.35 7.24 0.17
N PHE A 148 -17.11 6.81 -1.06
CA PHE A 148 -17.80 7.32 -2.25
C PHE A 148 -19.23 6.77 -2.41
N GLY A 149 -19.61 5.73 -1.67
CA GLY A 149 -20.90 5.05 -1.85
C GLY A 149 -21.03 4.50 -3.28
N GLY A 150 -22.20 4.66 -3.89
CA GLY A 150 -22.44 4.21 -5.27
C GLY A 150 -21.50 4.81 -6.32
N HIS A 151 -21.03 6.04 -6.12
CA HIS A 151 -20.03 6.67 -7.00
C HIS A 151 -18.70 5.91 -6.99
N GLY A 152 -18.30 5.31 -5.87
CA GLY A 152 -17.06 4.53 -5.79
C GLY A 152 -17.08 3.24 -6.61
N TYR A 153 -18.25 2.77 -6.99
CA TYR A 153 -18.41 1.52 -7.74
C TYR A 153 -18.29 1.74 -9.25
N ILE A 154 -18.67 2.90 -9.76
CA ILE A 154 -18.69 3.18 -11.21
C ILE A 154 -17.33 3.68 -11.70
N LYS A 155 -17.01 3.34 -12.95
CA LYS A 155 -15.70 3.58 -13.58
C LYS A 155 -15.32 5.06 -13.63
N GLU A 156 -16.28 5.94 -13.80
CA GLU A 156 -16.10 7.38 -13.96
C GLU A 156 -15.41 8.05 -12.77
N TRP A 157 -15.52 7.47 -11.59
CA TRP A 157 -14.86 7.97 -10.36
C TRP A 157 -13.49 7.33 -10.08
N GLY A 158 -13.15 6.25 -10.77
CA GLY A 158 -11.85 5.60 -10.72
C GLY A 158 -11.52 4.84 -9.41
N MET A 159 -12.38 4.90 -8.39
CA MET A 159 -12.08 4.26 -7.09
C MET A 159 -12.09 2.74 -7.15
N GLU A 160 -12.90 2.15 -8.04
CA GLU A 160 -12.97 0.69 -8.25
C GLU A 160 -11.63 0.15 -8.77
N GLN A 161 -10.91 0.94 -9.56
CA GLN A 161 -9.62 0.55 -10.11
C GLN A 161 -8.57 0.36 -9.01
N PHE A 162 -8.54 1.20 -7.99
CA PHE A 162 -7.61 1.04 -6.86
C PHE A 162 -7.83 -0.26 -6.09
N VAL A 163 -9.09 -0.69 -5.93
CA VAL A 163 -9.41 -1.97 -5.29
C VAL A 163 -8.93 -3.15 -6.13
N ARG A 164 -9.15 -3.11 -7.45
CA ARG A 164 -8.68 -4.13 -8.38
C ARG A 164 -7.16 -4.23 -8.38
N ASP A 165 -6.47 -3.10 -8.48
CA ASP A 165 -5.01 -3.04 -8.53
C ASP A 165 -4.37 -3.46 -7.19
N ALA A 166 -4.99 -3.12 -6.06
CA ALA A 166 -4.49 -3.52 -4.75
C ALA A 166 -4.61 -5.04 -4.50
N ARG A 167 -5.60 -5.71 -5.10
CA ARG A 167 -5.86 -7.14 -4.82
C ARG A 167 -4.74 -8.06 -5.24
N ILE A 168 -4.11 -7.83 -6.38
CA ILE A 168 -3.02 -8.68 -6.87
C ILE A 168 -1.80 -8.63 -5.94
N ASN A 169 -1.56 -7.50 -5.28
CA ASN A 169 -0.40 -7.32 -4.41
C ASN A 169 -0.38 -8.28 -3.23
N MET A 170 -1.55 -8.73 -2.76
CA MET A 170 -1.67 -9.72 -1.69
C MET A 170 -1.39 -11.16 -2.16
N ILE A 171 -1.44 -11.43 -3.45
CA ILE A 171 -1.46 -12.78 -4.01
C ILE A 171 -0.07 -13.24 -4.42
N TYR A 172 0.69 -12.39 -5.11
CA TYR A 172 1.98 -12.77 -5.69
C TYR A 172 3.16 -12.40 -4.79
N GLU A 173 4.32 -12.98 -5.07
CA GLU A 173 5.60 -12.74 -4.41
C GLU A 173 5.73 -13.29 -2.96
N GLY A 174 4.77 -14.08 -2.51
CA GLY A 174 4.79 -14.76 -1.21
C GLY A 174 4.48 -13.88 -0.02
#